data_11a3950076aa9934edad7e5875273e76
#
_entry.id   11a3950076aa9934edad7e5875273e76
#
_cell.length_a   1.000
_cell.length_b   1.000
_cell.length_c   1.000
_cell.angle_alpha   90.00
_cell.angle_beta   90.00
_cell.angle_gamma   90.00
#
_symmetry.space_group_name_H-M   'P 1'
#
loop_
_entity.id
_entity.type
_entity.pdbx_description
1 polymer ?
#
loop_
_entity_poly.entity_id
_entity_poly.type
_entity_poly.pdbx_seq_one_letter_code
_entity_poly.pdbx_strand_id
1 'polypeptide(L)'
;TAMGIKRSEKSLGYSVTSVKGDEITKARESNVLNSLSGKIAGVQIGQSSGTAGGSSSIQIRGASSIGSVSSPLFIVDGLPIDNGAFNPDRTNGIVDVGNRAGDISSDDIESINVLKGAAATALYGARAKDGAIVITTKKGSRNSQVSVTVNSSTRFENVLKLPDFQNDYAQGSYGKYNV
;
A
#
# COMPACT_ATOMS: atom_id res chain seq x y z
N THR A 1 8.67 -11.54 -11.62
CA THR A 1 8.13 -12.89 -11.39
C THR A 1 6.62 -12.79 -11.37
N ALA A 2 5.91 -13.55 -12.21
CA ALA A 2 4.47 -13.68 -12.14
C ALA A 2 4.14 -15.17 -12.00
N MET A 3 3.18 -15.52 -11.15
CA MET A 3 2.79 -16.91 -10.87
C MET A 3 3.98 -17.82 -10.47
N GLY A 4 4.98 -17.29 -9.76
CA GLY A 4 6.17 -18.02 -9.34
C GLY A 4 7.23 -18.29 -10.45
N ILE A 5 6.97 -17.92 -11.70
CA ILE A 5 7.89 -18.14 -12.82
C ILE A 5 8.76 -16.91 -13.02
N LYS A 6 10.09 -17.08 -12.89
CA LYS A 6 11.08 -16.03 -13.20
C LYS A 6 11.30 -15.97 -14.72
N ARG A 7 11.00 -14.81 -15.33
CA ARG A 7 11.32 -14.52 -16.74
C ARG A 7 12.11 -13.23 -16.81
N SER A 8 12.97 -13.10 -17.82
CA SER A 8 13.68 -11.83 -18.06
C SER A 8 12.69 -10.77 -18.55
N GLU A 9 12.83 -9.52 -18.11
CA GLU A 9 11.97 -8.41 -18.54
C GLU A 9 11.93 -8.24 -20.06
N LYS A 10 13.05 -8.50 -20.72
CA LYS A 10 13.17 -8.41 -22.19
C LYS A 10 12.31 -9.41 -22.94
N SER A 11 11.89 -10.50 -22.31
CA SER A 11 11.06 -11.54 -22.92
C SER A 11 9.56 -11.36 -22.69
N LEU A 12 9.17 -10.28 -21.99
CA LEU A 12 7.78 -10.01 -21.68
C LEU A 12 7.15 -9.14 -22.75
N GLY A 13 6.03 -9.58 -23.30
CA GLY A 13 5.24 -8.81 -24.26
C GLY A 13 4.41 -7.69 -23.63
N TYR A 14 4.60 -7.41 -22.33
CA TYR A 14 3.88 -6.39 -21.57
C TYR A 14 4.81 -5.64 -20.62
N SER A 15 4.46 -4.40 -20.34
CA SER A 15 5.27 -3.56 -19.45
C SER A 15 5.09 -3.97 -17.99
N VAL A 16 6.18 -4.36 -17.35
CA VAL A 16 6.29 -4.58 -15.91
C VAL A 16 7.26 -3.56 -15.35
N THR A 17 6.89 -2.93 -14.26
CA THR A 17 7.84 -2.10 -13.50
C THR A 17 8.25 -2.86 -12.25
N SER A 18 9.55 -3.09 -12.11
CA SER A 18 10.14 -3.81 -10.98
C SER A 18 10.93 -2.85 -10.10
N VAL A 19 10.72 -2.93 -8.80
CA VAL A 19 11.50 -2.20 -7.78
C VAL A 19 12.18 -3.25 -6.90
N LYS A 20 13.48 -3.12 -6.73
CA LYS A 20 14.27 -4.03 -5.88
C LYS A 20 14.10 -3.69 -4.39
N GLY A 21 14.22 -4.70 -3.54
CA GLY A 21 14.12 -4.54 -2.08
C GLY A 21 15.09 -3.49 -1.53
N ASP A 22 16.32 -3.44 -2.04
CA ASP A 22 17.33 -2.47 -1.60
C ASP A 22 16.91 -1.01 -1.84
N GLU A 23 16.11 -0.74 -2.86
CA GLU A 23 15.57 0.59 -3.12
C GLU A 23 14.42 0.94 -2.17
N ILE A 24 13.69 -0.07 -1.73
CA ILE A 24 12.58 0.06 -0.80
C ILE A 24 13.11 0.36 0.61
N THR A 25 14.10 -0.40 1.05
CA THR A 25 14.70 -0.26 2.38
C THR A 25 15.41 1.07 2.60
N LYS A 26 15.90 1.72 1.53
CA LYS A 26 16.51 3.06 1.64
C LYS A 26 15.55 4.13 2.15
N ALA A 27 14.27 4.03 1.83
CA ALA A 27 13.28 5.02 2.24
C ALA A 27 12.83 4.85 3.72
N ARG A 28 12.98 3.63 4.29
CA ARG A 28 12.59 3.27 5.67
C ARG A 28 11.22 3.81 6.10
N GLU A 29 10.26 3.77 5.18
CA GLU A 29 8.89 4.14 5.49
C GLU A 29 8.21 3.06 6.33
N SER A 30 7.32 3.48 7.25
CA SER A 30 6.55 2.54 8.09
C SER A 30 5.62 1.67 7.25
N ASN A 31 5.10 2.21 6.15
CA ASN A 31 4.30 1.47 5.19
C ASN A 31 5.09 1.31 3.89
N VAL A 32 5.35 0.05 3.51
CA VAL A 32 6.09 -0.31 2.29
C VAL A 32 5.50 0.34 1.04
N LEU A 33 4.19 0.55 1.02
CA LEU A 33 3.52 1.18 -0.11
C LEU A 33 3.98 2.62 -0.32
N ASN A 34 4.21 3.36 0.75
CA ASN A 34 4.68 4.74 0.67
C ASN A 34 6.08 4.83 0.05
N SER A 35 6.92 3.82 0.28
CA SER A 35 8.27 3.77 -0.30
C SER A 35 8.28 3.62 -1.83
N LEU A 36 7.16 3.22 -2.43
CA LEU A 36 6.98 3.11 -3.88
C LEU A 36 6.58 4.44 -4.53
N SER A 37 6.19 5.43 -3.72
CA SER A 37 5.78 6.74 -4.23
C SER A 37 6.91 7.39 -5.04
N GLY A 38 6.58 7.86 -6.23
CA GLY A 38 7.54 8.48 -7.15
C GLY A 38 8.52 7.51 -7.85
N LYS A 39 8.56 6.22 -7.47
CA LYS A 39 9.47 5.25 -8.10
C LYS A 39 8.83 4.49 -9.27
N ILE A 40 7.51 4.49 -9.35
CA ILE A 40 6.78 3.72 -10.36
C ILE A 40 5.93 4.66 -11.20
N ALA A 41 6.22 4.74 -12.48
CA ALA A 41 5.45 5.57 -13.40
C ALA A 41 4.00 5.10 -13.50
N GLY A 42 3.04 6.03 -13.42
CA GLY A 42 1.61 5.76 -13.53
C GLY A 42 0.99 5.10 -12.30
N VAL A 43 1.68 5.12 -11.16
CA VAL A 43 1.14 4.73 -9.85
C VAL A 43 1.06 5.96 -8.99
N GLN A 44 -0.13 6.22 -8.45
CA GLN A 44 -0.38 7.25 -7.46
C GLN A 44 -0.57 6.60 -6.09
N ILE A 45 0.16 7.08 -5.11
CA ILE A 45 0.09 6.61 -3.74
C ILE A 45 -0.22 7.79 -2.86
N GLY A 46 -1.31 7.71 -2.14
CA GLY A 46 -1.75 8.72 -1.19
C GLY A 46 -2.00 8.11 0.18
N GLN A 47 -1.63 8.81 1.22
CA GLN A 47 -2.07 8.45 2.57
C GLN A 47 -3.53 8.86 2.73
N SER A 48 -4.36 7.99 3.28
CA SER A 48 -5.79 8.25 3.46
C SER A 48 -6.06 9.16 4.65
N SER A 49 -5.18 9.16 5.64
CA SER A 49 -5.27 10.03 6.82
C SER A 49 -3.88 10.53 7.25
N GLY A 50 -3.86 11.57 8.08
CA GLY A 50 -2.64 12.05 8.74
C GLY A 50 -2.28 11.27 9.99
N THR A 51 -2.96 10.16 10.25
CA THR A 51 -2.71 9.31 11.44
C THR A 51 -1.47 8.46 11.23
N ALA A 52 -0.64 8.35 12.25
CA ALA A 52 0.52 7.48 12.26
C ALA A 52 0.10 6.03 11.97
N GLY A 53 0.74 5.37 11.01
CA GLY A 53 0.38 4.02 10.58
C GLY A 53 -0.93 3.92 9.79
N GLY A 54 -1.52 5.04 9.37
CA GLY A 54 -2.74 5.06 8.57
C GLY A 54 -2.61 4.32 7.24
N SER A 55 -3.76 4.00 6.64
CA SER A 55 -3.83 3.28 5.38
C SER A 55 -3.28 4.12 4.21
N SER A 56 -2.69 3.44 3.24
CA SER A 56 -2.28 4.05 1.99
C SER A 56 -3.19 3.60 0.86
N SER A 57 -3.69 4.55 0.09
CA SER A 57 -4.44 4.27 -1.14
C SER A 57 -3.47 4.20 -2.31
N ILE A 58 -3.66 3.20 -3.16
CA ILE A 58 -2.89 3.05 -4.40
C ILE A 58 -3.84 3.00 -5.57
N GLN A 59 -3.51 3.78 -6.59
CA GLN A 59 -4.20 3.77 -7.87
C GLN A 59 -3.19 3.60 -9.00
N ILE A 60 -3.48 2.69 -9.92
CA ILE A 60 -2.67 2.44 -11.10
C ILE A 60 -3.42 3.02 -12.30
N ARG A 61 -2.82 4.01 -12.97
CA ARG A 61 -3.40 4.74 -14.11
C ARG A 61 -4.69 5.51 -13.81
N GLY A 62 -4.91 5.87 -12.53
CA GLY A 62 -6.08 6.62 -12.08
C GLY A 62 -7.31 5.74 -11.76
N ALA A 63 -8.43 6.40 -11.48
CA ALA A 63 -9.68 5.72 -11.15
C ALA A 63 -10.30 5.09 -12.41
N SER A 64 -10.56 3.80 -12.38
CA SER A 64 -11.17 3.04 -13.47
C SER A 64 -12.69 2.99 -13.40
N SER A 65 -13.29 3.39 -12.28
CA SER A 65 -14.73 3.31 -12.04
C SER A 65 -15.25 4.50 -11.24
N ILE A 66 -16.42 4.97 -11.60
CA ILE A 66 -17.16 6.01 -10.86
C ILE A 66 -17.91 5.31 -9.72
N GLY A 67 -17.65 5.74 -8.49
CA GLY A 67 -18.34 5.25 -7.29
C GLY A 67 -17.80 3.95 -6.67
N SER A 68 -16.73 3.36 -7.21
CA SER A 68 -16.02 2.27 -6.56
C SER A 68 -14.54 2.59 -6.34
N VAL A 69 -13.97 2.06 -5.26
CA VAL A 69 -12.55 2.21 -4.98
C VAL A 69 -11.76 1.35 -5.96
N SER A 70 -11.01 1.99 -6.87
CA SER A 70 -10.10 1.32 -7.79
C SER A 70 -8.81 1.00 -7.05
N SER A 71 -8.71 -0.19 -6.46
CA SER A 71 -7.51 -0.64 -5.78
C SER A 71 -6.90 -1.84 -6.49
N PRO A 72 -5.57 -1.91 -6.66
CA PRO A 72 -4.92 -3.04 -7.30
C PRO A 72 -5.00 -4.29 -6.43
N LEU A 73 -4.93 -5.46 -7.06
CA LEU A 73 -4.82 -6.73 -6.37
C LEU A 73 -3.41 -6.89 -5.80
N PHE A 74 -3.31 -7.20 -4.50
CA PHE A 74 -2.04 -7.52 -3.85
C PHE A 74 -1.79 -9.02 -3.86
N ILE A 75 -0.56 -9.40 -4.19
CA ILE A 75 -0.14 -10.79 -4.28
C ILE A 75 1.21 -10.91 -3.58
N VAL A 76 1.29 -11.73 -2.55
CA VAL A 76 2.51 -12.01 -1.79
C VAL A 76 2.92 -13.45 -2.04
N ASP A 77 4.10 -13.65 -2.60
CA ASP A 77 4.65 -14.97 -2.95
C ASP A 77 3.68 -15.88 -3.74
N GLY A 78 2.84 -15.24 -4.58
CA GLY A 78 1.86 -15.94 -5.41
C GLY A 78 0.47 -16.08 -4.79
N LEU A 79 0.29 -15.71 -3.53
CA LEU A 79 -1.00 -15.74 -2.85
C LEU A 79 -1.65 -14.35 -2.87
N PRO A 80 -2.88 -14.22 -3.37
CA PRO A 80 -3.60 -12.96 -3.31
C PRO A 80 -4.02 -12.65 -1.87
N ILE A 81 -3.73 -11.44 -1.45
CA ILE A 81 -4.14 -10.90 -0.15
C ILE A 81 -5.17 -9.79 -0.32
N ASP A 82 -6.06 -9.67 0.63
CA ASP A 82 -6.95 -8.51 0.71
C ASP A 82 -6.22 -7.36 1.41
N ASN A 83 -6.07 -6.26 0.69
CA ASN A 83 -5.45 -5.04 1.20
C ASN A 83 -6.49 -3.95 1.54
N GLY A 84 -7.75 -4.32 1.68
CA GLY A 84 -8.77 -3.40 2.18
C GLY A 84 -8.38 -2.83 3.54
N ALA A 85 -8.53 -1.52 3.73
CA ALA A 85 -8.48 -0.94 5.06
C ALA A 85 -9.62 -1.55 5.88
N PHE A 86 -9.30 -2.07 7.05
CA PHE A 86 -10.31 -2.59 7.96
C PHE A 86 -11.07 -1.40 8.57
N ASN A 87 -12.10 -0.99 7.89
CA ASN A 87 -13.04 0.02 8.40
C ASN A 87 -14.43 -0.61 8.48
N PRO A 88 -14.82 -1.21 9.61
CA PRO A 88 -16.08 -1.92 9.76
C PRO A 88 -17.30 -1.01 9.68
N ASP A 89 -17.13 0.29 9.86
CA ASP A 89 -18.26 1.21 9.85
C ASP A 89 -17.86 2.59 9.29
N ARG A 90 -18.16 2.80 8.01
CA ARG A 90 -17.94 4.10 7.34
C ARG A 90 -18.82 5.23 7.89
N THR A 91 -19.84 4.91 8.68
CA THR A 91 -20.82 5.88 9.16
C THR A 91 -20.41 6.58 10.46
N ASN A 92 -19.49 6.00 11.23
CA ASN A 92 -19.18 6.47 12.59
C ASN A 92 -17.78 7.12 12.76
N GLY A 93 -17.10 7.52 11.68
CA GLY A 93 -15.85 8.28 11.79
C GLY A 93 -14.72 7.54 12.50
N ILE A 94 -14.58 6.25 12.27
CA ILE A 94 -13.65 5.37 12.96
C ILE A 94 -12.21 5.59 12.51
N VAL A 95 -11.29 5.40 13.42
CA VAL A 95 -9.85 5.49 13.26
C VAL A 95 -9.38 4.59 12.11
N ASP A 96 -8.59 5.15 11.20
CA ASP A 96 -7.92 4.41 10.15
C ASP A 96 -6.81 3.54 10.75
N VAL A 97 -7.00 2.23 10.76
CA VAL A 97 -6.07 1.25 11.34
C VAL A 97 -5.02 0.72 10.36
N GLY A 98 -4.92 1.33 9.19
CA GLY A 98 -3.98 0.91 8.17
C GLY A 98 -4.49 -0.23 7.29
N ASN A 99 -3.66 -0.64 6.36
CA ASN A 99 -3.95 -1.73 5.44
C ASN A 99 -2.91 -2.84 5.56
N ARG A 100 -3.30 -4.08 5.23
CA ARG A 100 -2.45 -5.28 5.44
C ARG A 100 -1.11 -5.27 4.70
N ALA A 101 -0.99 -4.54 3.62
CA ALA A 101 0.30 -4.40 2.96
C ALA A 101 1.33 -3.62 3.81
N GLY A 102 0.87 -2.83 4.79
CA GLY A 102 1.73 -2.18 5.78
C GLY A 102 2.36 -3.15 6.78
N ASP A 103 1.78 -4.34 6.98
CA ASP A 103 2.29 -5.34 7.91
C ASP A 103 3.52 -6.09 7.38
N ILE A 104 3.82 -5.93 6.08
CA ILE A 104 4.97 -6.56 5.44
C ILE A 104 6.21 -5.71 5.71
N SER A 105 7.20 -6.31 6.37
CA SER A 105 8.48 -5.63 6.59
C SER A 105 9.20 -5.34 5.27
N SER A 106 9.66 -4.11 5.09
CA SER A 106 10.46 -3.73 3.93
C SER A 106 11.76 -4.52 3.81
N ASP A 107 12.29 -4.98 4.95
CA ASP A 107 13.53 -5.76 5.00
C ASP A 107 13.36 -7.18 4.46
N ASP A 108 12.15 -7.73 4.49
CA ASP A 108 11.84 -9.08 3.99
C ASP A 108 11.53 -9.13 2.50
N ILE A 109 11.45 -7.97 1.84
CA ILE A 109 11.10 -7.89 0.43
C ILE A 109 12.34 -8.07 -0.46
N GLU A 110 12.28 -9.02 -1.41
CA GLU A 110 13.25 -9.18 -2.48
C GLU A 110 12.96 -8.20 -3.63
N SER A 111 11.69 -8.14 -4.06
CA SER A 111 11.26 -7.25 -5.15
C SER A 111 9.75 -7.02 -5.14
N ILE A 112 9.34 -5.86 -5.66
CA ILE A 112 7.94 -5.54 -5.94
C ILE A 112 7.80 -5.34 -7.44
N ASN A 113 6.87 -6.08 -8.04
CA ASN A 113 6.55 -5.97 -9.45
C ASN A 113 5.13 -5.42 -9.62
N VAL A 114 5.00 -4.35 -10.40
CA VAL A 114 3.70 -3.75 -10.68
C VAL A 114 3.26 -4.11 -12.09
N LEU A 115 2.15 -4.82 -12.16
CA LEU A 115 1.47 -5.22 -13.39
C LEU A 115 0.31 -4.26 -13.66
N LYS A 116 0.29 -3.67 -14.84
CA LYS A 116 -0.69 -2.63 -15.19
C LYS A 116 -1.76 -3.19 -16.11
N GLY A 117 -3.04 -2.96 -15.75
CA GLY A 117 -4.20 -3.20 -16.60
C GLY A 117 -4.28 -4.63 -17.18
N ALA A 118 -4.32 -4.75 -18.50
CA ALA A 118 -4.53 -6.01 -19.19
C ALA A 118 -3.53 -7.13 -18.87
N ALA A 119 -2.28 -6.78 -18.55
CA ALA A 119 -1.28 -7.76 -18.13
C ALA A 119 -1.62 -8.40 -16.79
N ALA A 120 -2.18 -7.62 -15.86
CA ALA A 120 -2.61 -8.11 -14.56
C ALA A 120 -3.86 -9.01 -14.71
N THR A 121 -4.83 -8.58 -15.52
CA THR A 121 -6.06 -9.37 -15.76
C THR A 121 -5.79 -10.68 -16.49
N ALA A 122 -4.85 -10.71 -17.42
CA ALA A 122 -4.47 -11.92 -18.13
C ALA A 122 -3.85 -12.98 -17.18
N LEU A 123 -3.15 -12.57 -16.12
CA LEU A 123 -2.49 -13.47 -15.18
C LEU A 123 -3.35 -13.83 -13.98
N TYR A 124 -4.14 -12.88 -13.47
CA TYR A 124 -4.86 -13.01 -12.19
C TYR A 124 -6.38 -12.84 -12.32
N GLY A 125 -6.89 -12.75 -13.57
CA GLY A 125 -8.32 -12.66 -13.85
C GLY A 125 -8.93 -11.30 -13.53
N ALA A 126 -10.26 -11.24 -13.52
CA ALA A 126 -11.03 -10.01 -13.34
C ALA A 126 -10.75 -9.26 -12.03
N ARG A 127 -10.30 -9.95 -10.99
CA ARG A 127 -9.92 -9.32 -9.71
C ARG A 127 -8.76 -8.34 -9.84
N ALA A 128 -7.92 -8.48 -10.86
CA ALA A 128 -6.79 -7.62 -11.14
C ALA A 128 -7.09 -6.56 -12.22
N LYS A 129 -8.36 -6.21 -12.44
CA LYS A 129 -8.76 -5.20 -13.45
C LYS A 129 -8.09 -3.85 -13.26
N ASP A 130 -7.87 -3.45 -12.02
CA ASP A 130 -7.25 -2.18 -11.62
C ASP A 130 -5.71 -2.30 -11.50
N GLY A 131 -5.15 -3.43 -11.96
CA GLY A 131 -3.75 -3.77 -11.86
C GLY A 131 -3.44 -4.75 -10.73
N ALA A 132 -2.17 -5.17 -10.65
CA ALA A 132 -1.71 -6.05 -9.58
C ALA A 132 -0.32 -5.63 -9.09
N ILE A 133 -0.12 -5.74 -7.78
CA ILE A 133 1.15 -5.52 -7.11
C ILE A 133 1.62 -6.87 -6.58
N VAL A 134 2.70 -7.38 -7.17
CA VAL A 134 3.28 -8.68 -6.82
C VAL A 134 4.51 -8.46 -5.98
N ILE A 135 4.43 -8.84 -4.72
CA ILE A 135 5.49 -8.76 -3.74
C ILE A 135 6.15 -10.14 -3.66
N THR A 136 7.46 -10.17 -3.83
CA THR A 136 8.26 -11.37 -3.67
C THR A 136 9.14 -11.18 -2.43
N THR A 137 9.04 -12.11 -1.48
CA THR A 137 9.85 -12.06 -0.27
C THR A 137 11.20 -12.74 -0.46
N LYS A 138 12.17 -12.36 0.37
CA LYS A 138 13.49 -12.98 0.40
C LYS A 138 13.38 -14.44 0.82
N LYS A 139 14.02 -15.31 0.09
CA LYS A 139 14.06 -16.75 0.40
C LYS A 139 15.43 -17.14 0.91
N GLY A 140 15.45 -18.01 1.91
CA GLY A 140 16.70 -18.62 2.38
C GLY A 140 17.37 -19.44 1.29
N SER A 141 18.70 -19.41 1.24
CA SER A 141 19.50 -20.26 0.35
C SER A 141 20.10 -21.40 1.15
N ARG A 142 19.99 -22.62 0.61
CA ARG A 142 20.49 -23.84 1.28
C ARG A 142 22.01 -23.85 1.48
N ASN A 143 22.73 -23.02 0.74
CA ASN A 143 24.20 -22.96 0.74
C ASN A 143 24.76 -21.62 1.26
N SER A 144 23.94 -20.80 1.91
CA SER A 144 24.40 -19.55 2.49
C SER A 144 24.87 -19.73 3.93
N GLN A 145 25.89 -18.98 4.30
CA GLN A 145 26.31 -18.85 5.68
C GLN A 145 25.18 -18.25 6.52
N VAL A 146 25.10 -18.63 7.78
CA VAL A 146 24.14 -18.01 8.71
C VAL A 146 24.50 -16.54 8.85
N SER A 147 23.58 -15.66 8.44
CA SER A 147 23.70 -14.22 8.67
C SER A 147 22.57 -13.78 9.60
N VAL A 148 22.91 -13.00 10.59
CA VAL A 148 21.94 -12.40 11.50
C VAL A 148 21.98 -10.88 11.27
N THR A 149 20.85 -10.32 10.88
CA THR A 149 20.70 -8.88 10.70
C THR A 149 19.67 -8.39 11.70
N VAL A 150 20.04 -7.39 12.50
CA VAL A 150 19.13 -6.76 13.46
C VAL A 150 18.93 -5.32 13.02
N ASN A 151 17.69 -4.99 12.68
CA ASN A 151 17.28 -3.62 12.34
C ASN A 151 16.32 -3.11 13.40
N SER A 152 16.57 -1.90 13.90
CA SER A 152 15.67 -1.20 14.81
C SER A 152 15.42 0.21 14.28
N SER A 153 14.17 0.60 14.17
CA SER A 153 13.79 1.96 13.82
C SER A 153 12.74 2.46 14.80
N THR A 154 12.90 3.70 15.27
CA THR A 154 11.93 4.35 16.14
C THR A 154 11.50 5.65 15.48
N ARG A 155 10.21 5.85 15.35
CA ARG A 155 9.61 7.04 14.74
C ARG A 155 8.77 7.76 15.78
N PHE A 156 8.98 9.05 15.92
CA PHE A 156 8.18 9.93 16.76
C PHE A 156 7.35 10.83 15.88
N GLU A 157 6.05 10.76 16.01
CA GLU A 157 5.11 11.57 15.23
C GLU A 157 4.26 12.41 16.20
N ASN A 158 4.16 13.70 15.91
CA ASN A 158 3.34 14.66 16.66
C ASN A 158 2.44 15.41 15.69
N VAL A 159 1.27 15.77 16.15
CA VAL A 159 0.35 16.62 15.38
C VAL A 159 0.98 18.01 15.25
N LEU A 160 1.24 18.43 14.01
CA LEU A 160 1.87 19.72 13.72
C LEU A 160 0.95 20.89 14.05
N LYS A 161 -0.33 20.78 13.67
CA LYS A 161 -1.34 21.81 13.91
C LYS A 161 -2.73 21.16 13.93
N LEU A 162 -3.50 21.52 14.95
CA LEU A 162 -4.93 21.23 14.99
C LEU A 162 -5.69 22.41 14.39
N PRO A 163 -6.85 22.18 13.78
CA PRO A 163 -7.74 23.26 13.38
C PRO A 163 -8.12 24.10 14.59
N ASP A 164 -8.16 25.42 14.42
CA ASP A 164 -8.70 26.32 15.44
C ASP A 164 -10.22 26.16 15.45
N PHE A 165 -10.71 25.45 16.44
CA PHE A 165 -12.15 25.27 16.62
C PHE A 165 -12.73 26.49 17.34
N GLN A 166 -13.87 26.93 16.87
CA GLN A 166 -14.67 27.93 17.57
C GLN A 166 -15.22 27.31 18.87
N ASN A 167 -14.91 27.92 20.01
CA ASN A 167 -15.32 27.47 21.34
C ASN A 167 -16.31 28.42 22.03
N ASP A 168 -16.65 29.56 21.40
CA ASP A 168 -17.49 30.59 22.01
C ASP A 168 -18.99 30.30 21.84
N TYR A 169 -19.35 29.47 20.85
CA TYR A 169 -20.74 29.15 20.56
C TYR A 169 -20.95 27.64 20.58
N ALA A 170 -21.96 27.19 21.33
CA ALA A 170 -22.37 25.80 21.32
C ALA A 170 -23.26 25.49 20.11
N GLN A 171 -23.26 24.23 19.67
CA GLN A 171 -24.15 23.75 18.63
C GLN A 171 -25.59 23.81 19.14
N GLY A 172 -26.39 24.71 18.57
CA GLY A 172 -27.83 24.78 18.82
C GLY A 172 -28.62 24.04 17.73
N SER A 173 -29.80 23.57 18.06
CA SER A 173 -30.79 23.06 17.11
C SER A 173 -32.04 23.91 17.18
N TYR A 174 -32.49 24.45 16.02
CA TYR A 174 -33.66 25.34 15.93
C TYR A 174 -33.63 26.58 16.86
N GLY A 175 -32.44 27.17 17.08
CA GLY A 175 -32.30 28.34 17.94
C GLY A 175 -32.40 28.07 19.43
N LYS A 176 -32.39 26.77 19.83
CA LYS A 176 -32.35 26.36 21.23
C LYS A 176 -31.02 25.73 21.58
N TYR A 177 -30.56 26.00 22.80
CA TYR A 177 -29.37 25.43 23.38
C TYR A 177 -29.64 23.93 23.66
N ASN A 178 -28.77 23.05 23.13
CA ASN A 178 -28.78 21.64 23.52
C ASN A 178 -27.63 21.41 24.52
N VAL A 179 -27.97 21.07 25.76
CA VAL A 179 -27.03 20.67 26.81
C VAL A 179 -26.66 19.22 26.60
#